data_52caa1e97a919a5b9826946524bb2ea7
#
_entry.id   52caa1e97a919a5b9826946524bb2ea7
#
_cell.length_a   1.000
_cell.length_b   1.000
_cell.length_c   1.000
_cell.angle_alpha   90.00
_cell.angle_beta   90.00
_cell.angle_gamma   90.00
#
_symmetry.space_group_name_H-M   'P 1'
#
loop_
_entity.id
_entity.type
_entity.pdbx_description
1 polymer ?
#
loop_
_entity_poly.entity_id
_entity_poly.type
_entity_poly.pdbx_seq_one_letter_code
_entity_poly.pdbx_strand_id
1 'polypeptide(L)'
;MANIRPALALRNALADTINTALNAGSGPATIEIYSGTIATNADTAIGAQVLLAVLTCSDPAAPSASASVLTFSSITGDSSANATGTATWARIKDSTGATVFDCSVTATGGGGVITLNTTSIVSGSPVSITSGTLTVPTT
;
A
#
# COMPACT_ATOMS: atom_id res chain seq x y z
N MET A 1 20.95 -13.73 -17.07
CA MET A 1 20.18 -13.73 -15.82
C MET A 1 19.14 -14.83 -15.90
N ALA A 2 19.03 -15.64 -14.87
CA ALA A 2 18.00 -16.68 -14.82
C ALA A 2 16.63 -16.04 -14.53
N ASN A 3 15.64 -16.35 -15.34
CA ASN A 3 14.28 -15.89 -15.16
C ASN A 3 13.41 -17.04 -14.62
N ILE A 4 12.68 -16.77 -13.56
CA ILE A 4 11.60 -17.66 -13.13
C ILE A 4 10.26 -17.15 -13.68
N ARG A 5 9.41 -18.09 -14.10
CA ARG A 5 8.04 -17.80 -14.57
C ARG A 5 7.07 -18.57 -13.69
N PRO A 6 6.61 -18.00 -12.58
CA PRO A 6 5.78 -18.72 -11.63
C PRO A 6 4.41 -19.02 -12.22
N ALA A 7 3.90 -20.23 -11.94
CA ALA A 7 2.54 -20.62 -12.28
C ALA A 7 1.52 -19.74 -11.52
N LEU A 8 0.29 -19.65 -12.04
CA LEU A 8 -0.78 -18.84 -11.43
C LEU A 8 -1.03 -19.20 -9.97
N ALA A 9 -1.06 -20.50 -9.65
CA ALA A 9 -1.27 -20.95 -8.27
C ALA A 9 -0.17 -20.43 -7.31
N LEU A 10 1.09 -20.44 -7.77
CA LEU A 10 2.20 -19.91 -6.97
C LEU A 10 2.11 -18.38 -6.82
N ARG A 11 1.70 -17.67 -7.87
CA ARG A 11 1.51 -16.20 -7.79
C ARG A 11 0.40 -15.82 -6.82
N ASN A 12 -0.71 -16.56 -6.81
CA ASN A 12 -1.76 -16.37 -5.81
C ASN A 12 -1.22 -16.63 -4.40
N ALA A 13 -0.48 -17.72 -4.20
CA ALA A 13 0.11 -18.05 -2.90
C ALA A 13 1.10 -16.96 -2.41
N LEU A 14 1.89 -16.37 -3.30
CA LEU A 14 2.78 -15.26 -2.96
C LEU A 14 1.99 -14.02 -2.54
N ALA A 15 0.92 -13.68 -3.25
CA ALA A 15 0.04 -12.56 -2.89
C ALA A 15 -0.69 -12.84 -1.56
N ASP A 16 -1.13 -14.07 -1.31
CA ASP A 16 -1.75 -14.47 -0.04
C ASP A 16 -0.76 -14.46 1.13
N THR A 17 0.52 -14.70 0.87
CA THR A 17 1.56 -14.53 1.90
C THR A 17 1.69 -13.06 2.32
N ILE A 18 1.61 -12.13 1.37
CA ILE A 18 1.57 -10.69 1.67
C ILE A 18 0.30 -10.36 2.46
N ASN A 19 -0.85 -10.88 2.09
CA ASN A 19 -2.10 -10.70 2.82
C ASN A 19 -2.01 -11.21 4.26
N THR A 20 -1.36 -12.36 4.46
CA THR A 20 -1.10 -12.89 5.81
C THR A 20 -0.24 -11.94 6.64
N ALA A 21 0.79 -11.35 6.05
CA ALA A 21 1.65 -10.37 6.71
C ALA A 21 0.89 -9.07 7.06
N LEU A 22 -0.01 -8.61 6.19
CA LEU A 22 -0.87 -7.44 6.44
C LEU A 22 -1.80 -7.65 7.64
N ASN A 23 -2.26 -8.89 7.85
CA ASN A 23 -3.16 -9.25 8.94
C ASN A 23 -2.43 -9.74 10.21
N ALA A 24 -1.11 -9.50 10.30
CA ALA A 24 -0.36 -9.81 11.52
C ALA A 24 -0.75 -8.85 12.66
N GLY A 25 -0.76 -9.40 13.87
CA GLY A 25 -1.19 -8.66 15.06
C GLY A 25 -2.69 -8.84 15.34
N SER A 26 -3.30 -7.89 16.04
CA SER A 26 -4.67 -8.00 16.55
C SER A 26 -5.63 -6.92 15.99
N GLY A 27 -5.24 -6.21 14.96
CA GLY A 27 -6.03 -5.13 14.38
C GLY A 27 -5.68 -4.88 12.91
N PRO A 28 -6.26 -3.84 12.31
CA PRO A 28 -6.09 -3.54 10.89
C PRO A 28 -4.69 -3.05 10.54
N ALA A 29 -4.26 -3.35 9.33
CA ALA A 29 -3.08 -2.75 8.71
C ALA A 29 -3.30 -1.25 8.44
N THR A 30 -2.20 -0.50 8.33
CA THR A 30 -2.21 0.93 8.01
C THR A 30 -1.44 1.23 6.73
N ILE A 31 -1.86 2.28 6.03
CA ILE A 31 -1.25 2.79 4.82
C ILE A 31 -0.76 4.21 5.11
N GLU A 32 0.55 4.36 5.23
CA GLU A 32 1.20 5.67 5.44
C GLU A 32 1.59 6.25 4.09
N ILE A 33 0.99 7.37 3.69
CA ILE A 33 1.26 8.06 2.42
C ILE A 33 2.32 9.12 2.61
N TYR A 34 3.32 9.11 1.73
CA TYR A 34 4.48 9.99 1.79
C TYR A 34 4.68 10.80 0.52
N SER A 35 5.28 11.98 0.68
CA SER A 35 5.93 12.72 -0.40
C SER A 35 7.42 12.38 -0.47
N GLY A 36 8.05 12.78 -1.58
CA GLY A 36 9.48 12.60 -1.78
C GLY A 36 9.84 11.26 -2.41
N THR A 37 11.13 10.94 -2.38
CA THR A 37 11.63 9.69 -2.97
C THR A 37 11.31 8.50 -2.07
N ILE A 38 10.80 7.42 -2.66
CA ILE A 38 10.59 6.15 -1.96
C ILE A 38 11.88 5.68 -1.29
N ALA A 39 11.78 5.08 -0.11
CA ALA A 39 12.94 4.50 0.58
C ALA A 39 13.65 3.45 -0.29
N THR A 40 14.93 3.22 -0.05
CA THR A 40 15.74 2.26 -0.81
C THR A 40 15.15 0.84 -0.76
N ASN A 41 14.58 0.47 0.36
CA ASN A 41 13.80 -0.75 0.58
C ASN A 41 12.88 -0.57 1.79
N ALA A 42 11.98 -1.51 2.00
CA ALA A 42 10.99 -1.44 3.07
C ALA A 42 11.59 -1.53 4.50
N ASP A 43 12.81 -2.05 4.64
CA ASP A 43 13.53 -2.12 5.93
C ASP A 43 14.26 -0.80 6.26
N THR A 44 14.36 0.11 5.28
CA THR A 44 15.01 1.41 5.49
C THR A 44 14.09 2.33 6.29
N ALA A 45 14.64 2.96 7.33
CA ALA A 45 13.91 3.95 8.11
C ALA A 45 13.50 5.17 7.25
N ILE A 46 12.39 5.80 7.61
CA ILE A 46 11.97 7.06 7.00
C ILE A 46 12.99 8.14 7.36
N GLY A 47 13.44 8.89 6.37
CA GLY A 47 14.40 9.98 6.49
C GLY A 47 13.76 11.34 6.22
N ALA A 48 14.07 11.94 5.07
CA ALA A 48 13.58 13.26 4.68
C ALA A 48 12.16 13.25 4.06
N GLN A 49 11.56 12.07 3.88
CA GLN A 49 10.20 11.95 3.36
C GLN A 49 9.19 12.51 4.36
N VAL A 50 8.15 13.15 3.85
CA VAL A 50 7.12 13.77 4.68
C VAL A 50 5.87 12.90 4.69
N LEU A 51 5.40 12.51 5.88
CA LEU A 51 4.14 11.82 6.07
C LEU A 51 2.98 12.76 5.76
N LEU A 52 2.17 12.42 4.76
CA LEU A 52 1.03 13.22 4.33
C LEU A 52 -0.28 12.75 4.94
N ALA A 53 -0.50 11.45 5.02
CA ALA A 53 -1.74 10.88 5.52
C ALA A 53 -1.53 9.45 6.04
N VAL A 54 -2.41 9.01 6.96
CA VAL A 54 -2.46 7.63 7.45
C VAL A 54 -3.88 7.09 7.26
N LEU A 55 -4.01 6.07 6.44
CA LEU A 55 -5.28 5.40 6.18
C LEU A 55 -5.30 4.02 6.83
N THR A 56 -6.49 3.51 7.13
CA THR A 56 -6.67 2.25 7.85
C THR A 56 -7.38 1.23 6.97
N CYS A 57 -6.78 0.06 6.79
CA CYS A 57 -7.40 -1.06 6.10
C CYS A 57 -8.56 -1.64 6.92
N SER A 58 -9.41 -2.44 6.27
CA SER A 58 -10.29 -3.35 7.00
C SER A 58 -9.47 -4.49 7.64
N ASP A 59 -10.09 -5.24 8.51
CA ASP A 59 -9.52 -6.45 9.09
C ASP A 59 -10.49 -7.62 8.82
N PRO A 60 -10.13 -8.58 7.94
CA PRO A 60 -8.88 -8.70 7.18
C PRO A 60 -8.72 -7.60 6.10
N ALA A 61 -7.45 -7.29 5.75
CA ALA A 61 -7.09 -6.24 4.80
C ALA A 61 -7.55 -6.53 3.37
N ALA A 62 -7.60 -7.81 2.97
CA ALA A 62 -8.05 -8.25 1.66
C ALA A 62 -8.59 -9.69 1.73
N PRO A 63 -9.45 -10.11 0.78
CA PRO A 63 -9.75 -11.52 0.55
C PRO A 63 -8.54 -12.21 -0.09
N SER A 64 -8.61 -13.54 -0.24
CA SER A 64 -7.58 -14.32 -0.95
C SER A 64 -7.36 -13.81 -2.37
N ALA A 65 -6.11 -13.87 -2.82
CA ALA A 65 -5.71 -13.41 -4.14
C ALA A 65 -6.37 -14.22 -5.26
N SER A 66 -6.72 -13.54 -6.33
CA SER A 66 -7.28 -14.14 -7.54
C SER A 66 -6.59 -13.59 -8.78
N ALA A 67 -6.32 -14.43 -9.76
CA ALA A 67 -5.64 -14.05 -11.01
C ALA A 67 -4.31 -13.30 -10.78
N SER A 68 -3.56 -13.67 -9.76
CA SER A 68 -2.30 -13.05 -9.31
C SER A 68 -2.49 -11.65 -8.68
N VAL A 69 -3.71 -11.23 -8.40
CA VAL A 69 -4.03 -9.91 -7.85
C VAL A 69 -4.58 -10.05 -6.43
N LEU A 70 -4.00 -9.29 -5.51
CA LEU A 70 -4.55 -9.04 -4.19
C LEU A 70 -5.23 -7.68 -4.22
N THR A 71 -6.54 -7.65 -3.99
CA THR A 71 -7.33 -6.42 -3.97
C THR A 71 -7.71 -6.09 -2.54
N PHE A 72 -7.30 -4.92 -2.05
CA PHE A 72 -7.67 -4.46 -0.71
C PHE A 72 -9.20 -4.35 -0.59
N SER A 73 -9.72 -4.75 0.54
CA SER A 73 -11.10 -4.50 0.96
C SER A 73 -11.30 -3.01 1.27
N SER A 74 -12.38 -2.63 1.94
CA SER A 74 -12.60 -1.22 2.30
C SER A 74 -11.42 -0.63 3.05
N ILE A 75 -10.99 0.56 2.63
CA ILE A 75 -9.95 1.34 3.30
C ILE A 75 -10.61 2.61 3.84
N THR A 76 -10.50 2.81 5.14
CA THR A 76 -10.96 4.04 5.79
C THR A 76 -9.98 5.15 5.50
N GLY A 77 -10.46 6.24 4.92
CA GLY A 77 -9.67 7.43 4.61
C GLY A 77 -9.17 8.15 5.87
N ASP A 78 -8.16 8.97 5.68
CA ASP A 78 -7.73 9.93 6.69
C ASP A 78 -8.63 11.17 6.59
N SER A 79 -9.25 11.57 7.69
CA SER A 79 -10.14 12.73 7.72
C SER A 79 -9.39 14.07 7.76
N SER A 80 -8.09 14.04 8.09
CA SER A 80 -7.29 15.25 8.31
C SER A 80 -5.81 15.00 8.02
N ALA A 81 -5.39 15.22 6.78
CA ALA A 81 -4.02 15.01 6.33
C ALA A 81 -2.98 15.73 7.22
N ASN A 82 -1.88 15.06 7.50
CA ASN A 82 -0.82 15.50 8.40
C ASN A 82 -0.03 16.70 7.84
N ALA A 83 0.15 16.77 6.51
CA ALA A 83 0.96 17.78 5.86
C ALA A 83 0.48 18.05 4.44
N THR A 84 0.95 19.17 3.87
CA THR A 84 0.76 19.53 2.47
C THR A 84 1.91 18.99 1.63
N GLY A 85 1.59 18.34 0.50
CA GLY A 85 2.58 17.83 -0.44
C GLY A 85 1.99 16.98 -1.55
N THR A 86 2.86 16.46 -2.40
CA THR A 86 2.47 15.53 -3.47
C THR A 86 2.75 14.10 -3.04
N ALA A 87 1.73 13.27 -2.97
CA ALA A 87 1.84 11.84 -2.68
C ALA A 87 2.57 11.13 -3.83
N THR A 88 3.60 10.37 -3.50
CA THR A 88 4.42 9.65 -4.47
C THR A 88 4.54 8.16 -4.15
N TRP A 89 4.49 7.80 -2.88
CA TRP A 89 4.61 6.41 -2.43
C TRP A 89 3.92 6.21 -1.08
N ALA A 90 3.75 4.95 -0.72
CA ALA A 90 3.18 4.57 0.56
C ALA A 90 3.99 3.45 1.20
N ARG A 91 4.02 3.45 2.52
CA ARG A 91 4.51 2.35 3.37
C ARG A 91 3.32 1.66 4.02
N ILE A 92 3.23 0.36 3.84
CA ILE A 92 2.16 -0.44 4.42
C ILE A 92 2.70 -1.16 5.65
N LYS A 93 1.99 -1.03 6.77
CA LYS A 93 2.36 -1.63 8.05
C LYS A 93 1.24 -2.53 8.56
N ASP A 94 1.62 -3.59 9.26
CA ASP A 94 0.66 -4.38 10.02
C ASP A 94 0.20 -3.65 11.31
N SER A 95 -0.68 -4.26 12.06
CA SER A 95 -1.20 -3.65 13.30
C SER A 95 -0.19 -3.58 14.45
N THR A 96 0.95 -4.25 14.33
CA THR A 96 2.07 -4.14 15.29
C THR A 96 2.99 -2.96 14.99
N GLY A 97 2.82 -2.33 13.82
CA GLY A 97 3.69 -1.26 13.32
C GLY A 97 4.88 -1.75 12.51
N ALA A 98 4.97 -3.06 12.25
CA ALA A 98 6.00 -3.62 11.39
C ALA A 98 5.71 -3.31 9.92
N THR A 99 6.73 -2.90 9.17
CA THR A 99 6.60 -2.65 7.73
C THR A 99 6.42 -3.95 6.97
N VAL A 100 5.38 -4.01 6.13
CA VAL A 100 5.14 -5.16 5.23
C VAL A 100 5.76 -4.91 3.87
N PHE A 101 5.47 -3.77 3.23
CA PHE A 101 6.09 -3.36 1.97
C PHE A 101 5.91 -1.87 1.69
N ASP A 102 6.73 -1.35 0.78
CA ASP A 102 6.58 -0.03 0.18
C ASP A 102 6.03 -0.16 -1.24
N CYS A 103 5.21 0.80 -1.66
CA CYS A 103 4.61 0.78 -2.99
C CYS A 103 4.39 2.18 -3.58
N SER A 104 4.12 2.22 -4.89
CA SER A 104 3.82 3.45 -5.61
C SER A 104 2.42 3.96 -5.30
N VAL A 105 2.27 5.28 -5.23
CA VAL A 105 1.01 6.00 -5.16
C VAL A 105 0.87 6.86 -6.40
N THR A 106 -0.27 6.79 -7.08
CA THR A 106 -0.58 7.60 -8.26
C THR A 106 -2.01 8.14 -8.17
N ALA A 107 -2.34 9.07 -9.06
CA ALA A 107 -3.74 9.41 -9.31
C ALA A 107 -4.45 8.22 -9.98
N THR A 108 -5.76 8.20 -9.93
CA THR A 108 -6.60 7.20 -10.60
C THR A 108 -6.22 7.09 -12.08
N GLY A 109 -5.98 5.87 -12.54
CA GLY A 109 -5.51 5.59 -13.91
C GLY A 109 -3.98 5.64 -14.09
N GLY A 110 -3.21 6.02 -13.08
CA GLY A 110 -1.74 6.09 -13.15
C GLY A 110 -1.01 4.75 -12.93
N GLY A 111 -1.72 3.68 -12.57
CA GLY A 111 -1.17 2.33 -12.45
C GLY A 111 -0.39 2.05 -11.16
N GLY A 112 -0.44 2.92 -10.16
CA GLY A 112 0.13 2.65 -8.84
C GLY A 112 -0.60 1.54 -8.10
N VAL A 113 0.07 0.91 -7.13
CA VAL A 113 -0.56 -0.08 -6.23
C VAL A 113 -1.69 0.59 -5.43
N ILE A 114 -1.45 1.79 -4.96
CA ILE A 114 -2.45 2.64 -4.31
C ILE A 114 -2.78 3.79 -5.26
N THR A 115 -4.07 4.04 -5.49
CA THR A 115 -4.52 5.18 -6.29
C THR A 115 -5.42 6.12 -5.48
N LEU A 116 -5.24 7.41 -5.70
CA LEU A 116 -6.00 8.49 -5.09
C LEU A 116 -6.76 9.25 -6.18
N ASN A 117 -7.84 9.95 -5.84
CA ASN A 117 -8.48 10.88 -6.76
C ASN A 117 -7.57 12.04 -7.15
N THR A 118 -6.70 12.46 -6.23
CA THR A 118 -5.64 13.45 -6.47
C THR A 118 -4.42 13.11 -5.62
N THR A 119 -3.23 13.31 -6.16
CA THR A 119 -1.96 13.18 -5.40
C THR A 119 -1.57 14.48 -4.71
N SER A 120 -2.21 15.60 -5.04
CA SER A 120 -2.00 16.86 -4.33
C SER A 120 -2.79 16.87 -3.03
N ILE A 121 -2.09 16.76 -1.91
CA ILE A 121 -2.66 16.69 -0.57
C ILE A 121 -2.41 18.01 0.15
N VAL A 122 -3.43 18.53 0.84
CA VAL A 122 -3.36 19.73 1.65
C VAL A 122 -3.58 19.35 3.12
N SER A 123 -2.72 19.83 4.00
CA SER A 123 -2.83 19.60 5.45
C SER A 123 -4.25 19.91 5.96
N GLY A 124 -4.81 19.01 6.76
CA GLY A 124 -6.16 19.14 7.29
C GLY A 124 -7.27 18.70 6.36
N SER A 125 -7.00 18.43 5.08
CA SER A 125 -7.99 17.92 4.12
C SER A 125 -8.15 16.40 4.23
N PRO A 126 -9.34 15.85 3.89
CA PRO A 126 -9.52 14.40 3.86
C PRO A 126 -8.78 13.74 2.69
N VAL A 127 -8.25 12.54 2.93
CA VAL A 127 -7.58 11.72 1.92
C VAL A 127 -8.28 10.37 1.82
N SER A 128 -8.65 9.99 0.59
CA SER A 128 -9.32 8.72 0.32
C SER A 128 -8.64 7.97 -0.81
N ILE A 129 -8.57 6.65 -0.69
CA ILE A 129 -8.07 5.75 -1.73
C ILE A 129 -9.21 5.41 -2.69
N THR A 130 -8.93 5.45 -3.99
CA THR A 130 -9.87 5.02 -5.05
C THR A 130 -9.68 3.55 -5.41
N SER A 131 -8.46 3.03 -5.33
CA SER A 131 -8.20 1.59 -5.39
C SER A 131 -6.88 1.23 -4.72
N GLY A 132 -6.81 -0.02 -4.24
CA GLY A 132 -5.58 -0.64 -3.75
C GLY A 132 -5.48 -2.06 -4.32
N THR A 133 -4.53 -2.29 -5.23
CA THR A 133 -4.32 -3.60 -5.84
C THR A 133 -2.84 -3.89 -5.99
N LEU A 134 -2.44 -5.11 -5.60
CA LEU A 134 -1.09 -5.61 -5.75
C LEU A 134 -1.11 -6.79 -6.71
N THR A 135 -0.32 -6.73 -7.77
CA THR A 135 -0.22 -7.81 -8.76
C THR A 135 1.14 -8.48 -8.67
N VAL A 136 1.16 -9.80 -8.51
CA VAL A 136 2.39 -10.59 -8.62
C VAL A 136 2.67 -10.83 -10.10
N PRO A 137 3.80 -10.32 -10.64
CA PRO A 137 4.07 -10.39 -12.07
C PRO A 137 4.33 -11.82 -12.55
N THR A 138 4.21 -12.01 -13.87
CA THR A 138 4.47 -13.29 -14.54
C THR A 138 5.95 -13.54 -14.80
N THR A 139 6.74 -12.50 -14.75
CA THR A 139 8.19 -12.54 -15.01
C THR A 139 8.93 -11.54 -14.13
#